data_6ea2dc1ecf1d33572516e26ccec62a3f
#
_entry.id   6ea2dc1ecf1d33572516e26ccec62a3f
#
_cell.length_a   1.000
_cell.length_b   1.000
_cell.length_c   1.000
_cell.angle_alpha   90.00
_cell.angle_beta   90.00
_cell.angle_gamma   90.00
#
_symmetry.space_group_name_H-M   'P 1'
#
loop_
_entity.id
_entity.type
_entity.pdbx_description
1 polymer ?
#
loop_
_entity_poly.entity_id
_entity_poly.type
_entity_poly.pdbx_seq_one_letter_code
_entity_poly.pdbx_strand_id
1 'polypeptide(L)'
;GQFRDAQLVGECILDSNDLERERGITILAKNIALTYQGVKINIIDTPGHADFGGEVERVLSMADGAIILVDAFEGPRPQTRFVIAKALECGLKPLVVVNKIDRPDSRPADVLSETFDLFVEMGADDETLDFPYIFASGRDGYTSEDPEARTGTMEPLLDLVLKHVPGPEVDATESLQMMVTSVEWSEYV
;
A
#
# COMPACT_ATOMS: atom_id res chain seq x y z
N GLY A 1 -10.66 -12.16 11.29
CA GLY A 1 -12.06 -11.98 11.24
C GLY A 1 -12.64 -11.35 12.49
N GLN A 2 -12.65 -10.01 12.58
CA GLN A 2 -13.31 -9.31 13.72
C GLN A 2 -14.32 -8.25 13.25
N PHE A 3 -14.74 -8.31 12.00
CA PHE A 3 -15.86 -7.50 11.54
C PHE A 3 -17.15 -8.27 11.80
N ARG A 4 -18.13 -7.64 12.45
CA ARG A 4 -19.45 -8.22 12.62
C ARG A 4 -20.11 -8.33 11.24
N ASP A 5 -20.69 -9.47 10.91
CA ASP A 5 -21.26 -9.80 9.59
C ASP A 5 -22.22 -8.74 9.01
N ALA A 6 -22.81 -7.89 9.84
CA ALA A 6 -23.71 -6.81 9.42
C ALA A 6 -23.01 -5.56 8.87
N GLN A 7 -21.66 -5.45 8.99
CA GLN A 7 -20.87 -4.31 8.50
C GLN A 7 -20.11 -4.60 7.19
N LEU A 8 -20.17 -5.86 6.73
CA LEU A 8 -19.45 -6.33 5.54
C LEU A 8 -20.22 -6.17 4.22
N VAL A 9 -21.37 -5.52 4.24
CA VAL A 9 -22.19 -5.30 3.04
C VAL A 9 -21.81 -3.96 2.40
N GLY A 10 -20.77 -3.97 1.57
CA GLY A 10 -20.42 -2.81 0.74
C GLY A 10 -19.02 -2.94 0.14
N GLU A 11 -18.87 -2.56 -1.09
CA GLU A 11 -17.59 -2.24 -1.70
C GLU A 11 -16.97 -1.06 -0.91
N CYS A 12 -15.64 -1.03 -0.72
CA CYS A 12 -14.92 0.03 0.00
C CYS A 12 -15.26 0.13 1.51
N ILE A 13 -15.05 -0.96 2.26
CA ILE A 13 -15.34 -1.04 3.71
C ILE A 13 -14.65 0.06 4.53
N LEU A 14 -13.49 0.51 4.08
CA LEU A 14 -12.71 1.57 4.74
C LEU A 14 -13.19 2.97 4.40
N ASP A 15 -13.83 3.18 3.25
CA ASP A 15 -14.29 4.49 2.79
C ASP A 15 -15.59 4.87 3.51
N SER A 16 -15.46 5.56 4.63
CA SER A 16 -16.59 5.98 5.46
C SER A 16 -17.18 7.35 5.09
N ASN A 17 -16.46 8.15 4.29
CA ASN A 17 -16.90 9.47 3.86
C ASN A 17 -17.86 9.35 2.65
N ASP A 18 -18.97 10.07 2.69
CA ASP A 18 -19.98 10.05 1.62
C ASP A 18 -19.40 10.46 0.25
N LEU A 19 -18.45 11.41 0.22
CA LEU A 19 -17.75 11.82 -1.00
C LEU A 19 -16.83 10.72 -1.56
N GLU A 20 -16.19 9.93 -0.70
CA GLU A 20 -15.35 8.79 -1.11
C GLU A 20 -16.21 7.71 -1.76
N ARG A 21 -17.37 7.41 -1.15
CA ARG A 21 -18.33 6.44 -1.68
C ARG A 21 -18.95 6.88 -3.00
N GLU A 22 -19.30 8.17 -3.12
CA GLU A 22 -19.86 8.72 -4.36
C GLU A 22 -18.87 8.71 -5.51
N ARG A 23 -17.59 9.03 -5.24
CA ARG A 23 -16.53 9.10 -6.26
C ARG A 23 -15.81 7.78 -6.48
N GLY A 24 -15.92 6.81 -5.55
CA GLY A 24 -15.21 5.54 -5.59
C GLY A 24 -13.68 5.68 -5.47
N ILE A 25 -13.21 6.70 -4.73
CA ILE A 25 -11.78 6.96 -4.50
C ILE A 25 -11.53 7.29 -3.05
N THR A 26 -10.40 6.87 -2.51
CA THR A 26 -9.92 7.26 -1.18
C THR A 26 -9.46 8.72 -1.19
N ILE A 27 -9.98 9.52 -0.28
CA ILE A 27 -9.62 10.95 -0.09
C ILE A 27 -8.73 11.12 1.14
N LEU A 28 -9.12 10.48 2.25
CA LEU A 28 -8.38 10.53 3.52
C LEU A 28 -7.67 9.21 3.77
N ALA A 29 -6.44 9.29 4.25
CA ALA A 29 -5.69 8.10 4.66
C ALA A 29 -6.36 7.41 5.85
N LYS A 30 -6.34 6.07 5.84
CA LYS A 30 -6.94 5.23 6.87
C LYS A 30 -5.94 4.22 7.38
N ASN A 31 -5.94 3.99 8.68
CA ASN A 31 -5.03 3.07 9.34
C ASN A 31 -5.77 1.82 9.82
N ILE A 32 -5.22 0.66 9.48
CA ILE A 32 -5.65 -0.64 9.98
C ILE A 32 -4.46 -1.32 10.63
N ALA A 33 -4.67 -1.97 11.77
CA ALA A 33 -3.66 -2.77 12.42
C ALA A 33 -4.04 -4.25 12.38
N LEU A 34 -3.06 -5.10 12.08
CA LEU A 34 -3.18 -6.55 12.20
C LEU A 34 -1.96 -7.11 12.94
N THR A 35 -2.09 -8.30 13.49
CA THR A 35 -0.96 -9.02 14.08
C THR A 35 -0.69 -10.27 13.27
N TYR A 36 0.54 -10.41 12.77
CA TYR A 36 0.98 -11.56 12.01
C TYR A 36 2.31 -12.08 12.56
N GLN A 37 2.39 -13.36 12.85
CA GLN A 37 3.58 -14.01 13.47
C GLN A 37 4.11 -13.25 14.71
N GLY A 38 3.23 -12.68 15.53
CA GLY A 38 3.59 -11.93 16.72
C GLY A 38 4.05 -10.48 16.48
N VAL A 39 4.14 -10.04 15.22
CA VAL A 39 4.48 -8.68 14.84
C VAL A 39 3.20 -7.90 14.54
N LYS A 40 3.10 -6.69 15.09
CA LYS A 40 2.02 -5.76 14.76
C LYS A 40 2.37 -5.00 13.48
N ILE A 41 1.56 -5.18 12.45
CA ILE A 41 1.66 -4.47 11.17
C ILE A 41 0.56 -3.41 11.13
N ASN A 42 0.95 -2.15 10.96
CA ASN A 42 0.03 -1.05 10.68
C ASN A 42 0.03 -0.79 9.18
N ILE A 43 -1.14 -0.89 8.56
CA ILE A 43 -1.34 -0.64 7.13
C ILE A 43 -2.06 0.69 7.01
N ILE A 44 -1.49 1.62 6.26
CA ILE A 44 -2.08 2.91 5.98
C ILE A 44 -2.53 2.91 4.53
N ASP A 45 -3.85 2.94 4.31
CA ASP A 45 -4.45 3.11 2.99
C ASP A 45 -4.36 4.58 2.59
N THR A 46 -3.70 4.87 1.47
CA THR A 46 -3.39 6.23 1.02
C THR A 46 -4.17 6.59 -0.23
N PRO A 47 -4.59 7.86 -0.39
CA PRO A 47 -5.10 8.33 -1.66
C PRO A 47 -4.08 8.12 -2.79
N GLY A 48 -4.55 7.60 -3.94
CA GLY A 48 -3.69 7.41 -5.12
C GLY A 48 -3.66 8.62 -6.06
N HIS A 49 -4.46 9.66 -5.81
CA HIS A 49 -4.64 10.78 -6.72
C HIS A 49 -3.70 11.96 -6.36
N ALA A 50 -3.05 12.53 -7.38
CA ALA A 50 -2.10 13.64 -7.20
C ALA A 50 -2.71 14.90 -6.54
N ASP A 51 -4.04 15.10 -6.66
CA ASP A 51 -4.75 16.19 -6.00
C ASP A 51 -4.68 16.13 -4.47
N PHE A 52 -4.40 14.95 -3.91
CA PHE A 52 -4.24 14.72 -2.47
C PHE A 52 -2.78 14.60 -2.04
N GLY A 53 -1.85 15.22 -2.79
CA GLY A 53 -0.41 15.11 -2.58
C GLY A 53 0.05 15.39 -1.15
N GLY A 54 -0.55 16.39 -0.49
CA GLY A 54 -0.24 16.71 0.91
C GLY A 54 -0.60 15.59 1.90
N GLU A 55 -1.70 14.88 1.66
CA GLU A 55 -2.08 13.71 2.46
C GLU A 55 -1.13 12.53 2.21
N VAL A 56 -0.75 12.31 0.96
CA VAL A 56 0.22 11.28 0.57
C VAL A 56 1.58 11.54 1.24
N GLU A 57 2.12 12.75 1.14
CA GLU A 57 3.40 13.11 1.78
C GLU A 57 3.37 12.93 3.31
N ARG A 58 2.29 13.37 3.95
CA ARG A 58 2.11 13.21 5.39
C ARG A 58 2.13 11.75 5.82
N VAL A 59 1.47 10.88 5.06
CA VAL A 59 1.40 9.45 5.36
C VAL A 59 2.73 8.76 5.11
N LEU A 60 3.37 9.03 3.97
CA LEU A 60 4.64 8.42 3.62
C LEU A 60 5.74 8.77 4.62
N SER A 61 5.72 9.97 5.20
CA SER A 61 6.68 10.37 6.24
C SER A 61 6.55 9.60 7.56
N MET A 62 5.46 8.85 7.76
CA MET A 62 5.20 8.03 8.96
C MET A 62 5.37 6.52 8.70
N ALA A 63 5.67 6.13 7.47
CA ALA A 63 5.76 4.73 7.07
C ALA A 63 7.21 4.24 7.08
N ASP A 64 7.39 2.94 7.30
CA ASP A 64 8.70 2.26 7.25
C ASP A 64 8.93 1.59 5.88
N GLY A 65 7.89 1.43 5.07
CA GLY A 65 7.94 0.87 3.73
C GLY A 65 6.67 1.21 2.94
N ALA A 66 6.69 1.00 1.64
CA ALA A 66 5.58 1.31 0.74
C ALA A 66 5.21 0.11 -0.13
N ILE A 67 3.95 -0.30 -0.07
CA ILE A 67 3.39 -1.26 -1.03
C ILE A 67 2.88 -0.51 -2.24
N ILE A 68 3.50 -0.73 -3.39
CA ILE A 68 3.13 -0.14 -4.67
C ILE A 68 2.21 -1.12 -5.41
N LEU A 69 0.92 -0.77 -5.49
CA LEU A 69 -0.06 -1.57 -6.20
C LEU A 69 -0.11 -1.18 -7.68
N VAL A 70 0.05 -2.17 -8.57
CA VAL A 70 -0.04 -1.99 -10.02
C VAL A 70 -1.06 -2.96 -10.58
N ASP A 71 -1.94 -2.49 -11.47
CA ASP A 71 -2.94 -3.31 -12.14
C ASP A 71 -2.27 -4.19 -13.21
N ALA A 72 -2.48 -5.51 -13.16
CA ALA A 72 -1.88 -6.48 -14.08
C ALA A 72 -2.28 -6.31 -15.56
N PHE A 73 -3.33 -5.54 -15.84
CA PHE A 73 -3.75 -5.22 -17.21
C PHE A 73 -3.30 -3.83 -17.65
N GLU A 74 -3.58 -2.81 -16.81
CA GLU A 74 -3.33 -1.41 -17.18
C GLU A 74 -1.85 -1.00 -17.06
N GLY A 75 -1.09 -1.67 -16.20
CA GLY A 75 0.28 -1.29 -15.89
C GLY A 75 0.39 -0.05 -15.02
N PRO A 76 1.61 0.51 -14.84
CA PRO A 76 1.84 1.71 -14.05
C PRO A 76 1.22 2.94 -14.71
N ARG A 77 0.42 3.68 -13.95
CA ARG A 77 -0.28 4.90 -14.36
C ARG A 77 0.45 6.16 -13.90
N PRO A 78 0.07 7.36 -14.37
CA PRO A 78 0.64 8.63 -13.88
C PRO A 78 0.57 8.78 -12.35
N GLN A 79 -0.51 8.28 -11.72
CA GLN A 79 -0.65 8.26 -10.25
C GLN A 79 0.40 7.34 -9.60
N THR A 80 0.68 6.18 -10.19
CA THR A 80 1.74 5.27 -9.73
C THR A 80 3.09 5.96 -9.76
N ARG A 81 3.40 6.68 -10.84
CA ARG A 81 4.62 7.49 -10.97
C ARG A 81 4.75 8.52 -9.85
N PHE A 82 3.68 9.25 -9.55
CA PHE A 82 3.66 10.23 -8.48
C PHE A 82 3.95 9.60 -7.11
N VAL A 83 3.28 8.49 -6.78
CA VAL A 83 3.46 7.81 -5.48
C VAL A 83 4.86 7.22 -5.34
N ILE A 84 5.40 6.60 -6.41
CA ILE A 84 6.79 6.09 -6.41
C ILE A 84 7.77 7.23 -6.16
N ALA A 85 7.63 8.37 -6.86
CA ALA A 85 8.51 9.53 -6.64
C ALA A 85 8.52 9.93 -5.17
N LYS A 86 7.36 10.07 -4.57
CA LYS A 86 7.23 10.47 -3.18
C LYS A 86 7.77 9.41 -2.20
N ALA A 87 7.57 8.14 -2.47
CA ALA A 87 8.13 7.06 -1.66
C ALA A 87 9.68 7.06 -1.70
N LEU A 88 10.26 7.27 -2.89
CA LEU A 88 11.72 7.38 -3.05
C LEU A 88 12.28 8.63 -2.36
N GLU A 89 11.62 9.79 -2.49
CA GLU A 89 11.98 11.02 -1.77
C GLU A 89 12.00 10.84 -0.24
N CYS A 90 11.08 10.01 0.29
CA CYS A 90 11.02 9.67 1.72
C CYS A 90 11.98 8.54 2.12
N GLY A 91 12.73 7.95 1.19
CA GLY A 91 13.65 6.84 1.46
C GLY A 91 12.97 5.52 1.84
N LEU A 92 11.69 5.35 1.46
CA LEU A 92 10.93 4.15 1.80
C LEU A 92 11.36 2.96 0.94
N LYS A 93 11.37 1.77 1.56
CA LYS A 93 11.60 0.50 0.85
C LYS A 93 10.33 0.13 0.08
N PRO A 94 10.36 0.10 -1.28
CA PRO A 94 9.21 -0.29 -2.08
C PRO A 94 9.05 -1.80 -2.11
N LEU A 95 7.79 -2.26 -2.08
CA LEU A 95 7.36 -3.62 -2.35
C LEU A 95 6.28 -3.56 -3.43
N VAL A 96 6.50 -4.22 -4.56
CA VAL A 96 5.56 -4.14 -5.68
C VAL A 96 4.56 -5.30 -5.63
N VAL A 97 3.28 -4.96 -5.75
CA VAL A 97 2.19 -5.93 -5.85
C VAL A 97 1.49 -5.75 -7.19
N VAL A 98 1.66 -6.72 -8.09
CA VAL A 98 0.96 -6.77 -9.37
C VAL A 98 -0.41 -7.41 -9.14
N ASN A 99 -1.44 -6.59 -9.02
CA ASN A 99 -2.78 -6.98 -8.62
C ASN A 99 -3.70 -7.24 -9.83
N LYS A 100 -4.80 -7.95 -9.59
CA LYS A 100 -5.83 -8.33 -10.58
C LYS A 100 -5.35 -9.37 -11.61
N ILE A 101 -4.48 -10.31 -11.20
CA ILE A 101 -4.05 -11.42 -12.06
C ILE A 101 -5.20 -12.40 -12.38
N ASP A 102 -6.31 -12.33 -11.66
CA ASP A 102 -7.55 -13.06 -11.93
C ASP A 102 -8.22 -12.66 -13.25
N ARG A 103 -7.91 -11.50 -13.80
CA ARG A 103 -8.48 -11.03 -15.07
C ARG A 103 -7.94 -11.84 -16.25
N PRO A 104 -8.82 -12.20 -17.23
CA PRO A 104 -8.41 -12.99 -18.39
C PRO A 104 -7.48 -12.23 -19.35
N ASP A 105 -7.49 -10.90 -19.29
CA ASP A 105 -6.70 -9.97 -20.09
C ASP A 105 -5.44 -9.46 -19.35
N SER A 106 -5.12 -10.04 -18.18
CA SER A 106 -3.93 -9.68 -17.42
C SER A 106 -2.63 -10.08 -18.13
N ARG A 107 -1.60 -9.25 -17.96
CA ARG A 107 -0.25 -9.43 -18.50
C ARG A 107 0.81 -9.15 -17.43
N PRO A 108 0.82 -9.91 -16.33
CA PRO A 108 1.56 -9.58 -15.13
C PRO A 108 3.07 -9.47 -15.32
N ALA A 109 3.67 -10.28 -16.19
CA ALA A 109 5.11 -10.23 -16.48
C ALA A 109 5.51 -8.94 -17.23
N ASP A 110 4.71 -8.52 -18.21
CA ASP A 110 4.95 -7.27 -18.93
C ASP A 110 4.80 -6.06 -18.01
N VAL A 111 3.76 -6.08 -17.16
CA VAL A 111 3.50 -5.00 -16.18
C VAL A 111 4.61 -4.91 -15.14
N LEU A 112 5.18 -6.04 -14.70
CA LEU A 112 6.34 -6.03 -13.81
C LEU A 112 7.55 -5.36 -14.49
N SER A 113 7.81 -5.70 -15.78
CA SER A 113 8.89 -5.07 -16.55
C SER A 113 8.65 -3.56 -16.75
N GLU A 114 7.43 -3.15 -17.09
CA GLU A 114 7.05 -1.72 -17.21
C GLU A 114 7.23 -0.98 -15.89
N THR A 115 6.95 -1.65 -14.77
CA THR A 115 7.13 -1.07 -13.43
C THR A 115 8.61 -0.91 -13.12
N PHE A 116 9.44 -1.90 -13.45
CA PHE A 116 10.89 -1.82 -13.31
C PHE A 116 11.46 -0.66 -14.14
N ASP A 117 11.06 -0.55 -15.41
CA ASP A 117 11.49 0.55 -16.28
C ASP A 117 11.11 1.91 -15.70
N LEU A 118 9.92 2.01 -15.10
CA LEU A 118 9.49 3.22 -14.43
C LEU A 118 10.41 3.60 -13.25
N PHE A 119 10.83 2.64 -12.42
CA PHE A 119 11.78 2.91 -11.33
C PHE A 119 13.14 3.38 -11.88
N VAL A 120 13.62 2.77 -12.98
CA VAL A 120 14.86 3.20 -13.67
C VAL A 120 14.72 4.64 -14.19
N GLU A 121 13.61 4.98 -14.86
CA GLU A 121 13.34 6.34 -15.34
C GLU A 121 13.31 7.37 -14.21
N MET A 122 12.90 6.95 -13.02
CA MET A 122 12.83 7.82 -11.83
C MET A 122 14.14 7.93 -11.09
N GLY A 123 15.20 7.28 -11.57
CA GLY A 123 16.53 7.35 -11.00
C GLY A 123 16.70 6.56 -9.70
N ALA A 124 15.93 5.49 -9.52
CA ALA A 124 16.12 4.56 -8.40
C ALA A 124 17.52 3.96 -8.44
N ASP A 125 18.13 3.79 -7.28
CA ASP A 125 19.43 3.14 -7.13
C ASP A 125 19.32 1.60 -7.26
N ASP A 126 20.46 0.92 -7.38
CA ASP A 126 20.51 -0.53 -7.57
C ASP A 126 19.82 -1.29 -6.42
N GLU A 127 19.89 -0.78 -5.19
CA GLU A 127 19.23 -1.40 -4.02
C GLU A 127 17.70 -1.31 -4.16
N THR A 128 17.21 -0.17 -4.59
CA THR A 128 15.78 0.05 -4.82
C THR A 128 15.28 -0.72 -6.04
N LEU A 129 16.10 -0.88 -7.09
CA LEU A 129 15.75 -1.67 -8.29
C LEU A 129 15.63 -3.17 -8.00
N ASP A 130 16.26 -3.68 -6.94
CA ASP A 130 16.08 -5.05 -6.45
C ASP A 130 14.84 -5.17 -5.53
N PHE A 131 13.79 -4.42 -5.85
CA PHE A 131 12.57 -4.43 -5.04
C PHE A 131 11.90 -5.82 -5.01
N PRO A 132 11.41 -6.26 -3.85
CA PRO A 132 10.60 -7.46 -3.76
C PRO A 132 9.25 -7.25 -4.45
N TYR A 133 8.74 -8.30 -5.10
CA TYR A 133 7.44 -8.26 -5.75
C TYR A 133 6.63 -9.53 -5.52
N ILE A 134 5.32 -9.41 -5.69
CA ILE A 134 4.39 -10.54 -5.62
C ILE A 134 3.16 -10.25 -6.50
N PHE A 135 2.56 -11.31 -7.03
CA PHE A 135 1.32 -11.23 -7.78
C PHE A 135 0.11 -11.42 -6.85
N ALA A 136 -1.01 -10.76 -7.15
CA ALA A 136 -2.18 -10.77 -6.29
C ALA A 136 -3.50 -10.80 -7.06
N SER A 137 -4.51 -11.42 -6.45
CA SER A 137 -5.91 -11.15 -6.71
C SER A 137 -6.56 -10.61 -5.44
N GLY A 138 -6.67 -9.29 -5.34
CA GLY A 138 -7.33 -8.65 -4.21
C GLY A 138 -8.82 -9.00 -4.14
N ARG A 139 -9.44 -9.29 -5.27
CA ARG A 139 -10.83 -9.74 -5.38
C ARG A 139 -11.03 -11.11 -4.73
N ASP A 140 -10.16 -12.06 -5.05
CA ASP A 140 -10.29 -13.45 -4.60
C ASP A 140 -9.49 -13.72 -3.31
N GLY A 141 -8.74 -12.71 -2.82
CA GLY A 141 -8.08 -12.72 -1.52
C GLY A 141 -6.84 -13.61 -1.43
N TYR A 142 -6.01 -13.66 -2.50
CA TYR A 142 -4.77 -14.42 -2.49
C TYR A 142 -3.59 -13.67 -3.12
N THR A 143 -2.39 -14.13 -2.77
CA THR A 143 -1.12 -13.72 -3.38
C THR A 143 -0.28 -14.93 -3.75
N SER A 144 0.62 -14.79 -4.73
CA SER A 144 1.49 -15.86 -5.21
C SER A 144 2.74 -15.28 -5.89
N GLU A 145 3.84 -16.03 -5.84
CA GLU A 145 5.03 -15.77 -6.68
C GLU A 145 4.79 -16.20 -8.15
N ASP A 146 3.82 -17.09 -8.39
CA ASP A 146 3.43 -17.53 -9.72
C ASP A 146 2.30 -16.65 -10.28
N PRO A 147 2.52 -15.96 -11.42
CA PRO A 147 1.50 -15.11 -12.05
C PRO A 147 0.29 -15.90 -12.59
N GLU A 148 0.46 -17.21 -12.81
CA GLU A 148 -0.60 -18.09 -13.32
C GLU A 148 -1.44 -18.71 -12.18
N ALA A 149 -1.09 -18.47 -10.92
CA ALA A 149 -1.86 -18.96 -9.79
C ALA A 149 -3.31 -18.45 -9.81
N ARG A 150 -4.23 -19.31 -9.40
CA ARG A 150 -5.67 -18.98 -9.32
C ARG A 150 -6.25 -19.19 -7.93
N THR A 151 -5.44 -19.61 -6.98
CA THR A 151 -5.82 -19.84 -5.56
C THR A 151 -4.61 -19.61 -4.67
N GLY A 152 -4.87 -19.31 -3.39
CA GLY A 152 -3.82 -19.10 -2.40
C GLY A 152 -4.35 -18.42 -1.15
N THR A 153 -3.46 -17.79 -0.41
CA THR A 153 -3.76 -16.98 0.78
C THR A 153 -3.04 -15.63 0.69
N MET A 154 -3.31 -14.72 1.62
CA MET A 154 -2.58 -13.45 1.73
C MET A 154 -1.27 -13.58 2.53
N GLU A 155 -0.98 -14.75 3.09
CA GLU A 155 0.22 -14.97 3.91
C GLU A 155 1.53 -14.67 3.17
N PRO A 156 1.74 -15.06 1.88
CA PRO A 156 2.98 -14.75 1.19
C PRO A 156 3.29 -13.25 1.10
N LEU A 157 2.26 -12.39 0.97
CA LEU A 157 2.45 -10.95 1.03
C LEU A 157 2.89 -10.49 2.42
N LEU A 158 2.27 -11.03 3.48
CA LEU A 158 2.63 -10.68 4.84
C LEU A 158 4.05 -11.15 5.20
N ASP A 159 4.45 -12.33 4.74
CA ASP A 159 5.82 -12.85 4.88
C ASP A 159 6.82 -11.92 4.16
N LEU A 160 6.47 -11.47 2.96
CA LEU A 160 7.30 -10.54 2.17
C LEU A 160 7.45 -9.20 2.89
N VAL A 161 6.37 -8.68 3.48
CA VAL A 161 6.40 -7.45 4.30
C VAL A 161 7.33 -7.63 5.50
N LEU A 162 7.18 -8.71 6.29
CA LEU A 162 8.04 -8.96 7.46
C LEU A 162 9.51 -9.11 7.09
N LYS A 163 9.79 -9.63 5.91
CA LYS A 163 11.18 -9.86 5.45
C LYS A 163 11.86 -8.59 4.95
N HIS A 164 11.13 -7.69 4.29
CA HIS A 164 11.72 -6.58 3.53
C HIS A 164 11.42 -5.20 4.10
N VAL A 165 10.33 -5.02 4.85
CA VAL A 165 10.04 -3.74 5.51
C VAL A 165 10.69 -3.74 6.89
N PRO A 166 11.63 -2.81 7.17
CA PRO A 166 12.24 -2.72 8.49
C PRO A 166 11.20 -2.30 9.54
N GLY A 167 11.45 -2.67 10.79
CA GLY A 167 10.71 -2.06 11.90
C GLY A 167 11.19 -0.63 12.16
N PRO A 168 10.38 0.19 12.85
CA PRO A 168 10.78 1.55 13.18
C PRO A 168 12.05 1.57 14.05
N GLU A 169 13.00 2.42 13.71
CA GLU A 169 14.18 2.67 14.51
C GLU A 169 13.78 3.53 15.72
N VAL A 170 13.84 2.93 16.91
CA VAL A 170 13.48 3.62 18.15
C VAL A 170 14.60 3.50 19.20
N ASP A 171 14.90 4.59 19.87
CA ASP A 171 15.73 4.58 21.07
C ASP A 171 14.80 4.61 22.31
N ALA A 172 14.67 3.45 22.97
CA ALA A 172 13.84 3.29 24.15
C ALA A 172 14.37 4.06 25.39
N THR A 173 15.59 4.61 25.32
CA THR A 173 16.21 5.40 26.40
C THR A 173 15.93 6.89 26.28
N GLU A 174 15.51 7.35 25.09
CA GLU A 174 15.16 8.74 24.84
C GLU A 174 13.81 9.13 25.42
N SER A 175 13.59 10.43 25.56
CA SER A 175 12.31 10.97 26.02
C SER A 175 11.22 10.74 24.96
N LEU A 176 9.96 10.55 25.44
CA LEU A 176 8.81 10.44 24.55
C LEU A 176 8.75 11.63 23.58
N GLN A 177 8.69 11.33 22.30
CA GLN A 177 8.42 12.29 21.23
C GLN A 177 7.07 11.96 20.58
N MET A 178 6.27 12.97 20.32
CA MET A 178 4.96 12.82 19.68
C MET A 178 4.75 13.95 18.68
N MET A 179 4.44 13.58 17.45
CA MET A 179 4.08 14.52 16.39
C MET A 179 2.56 14.58 16.24
N VAL A 180 1.99 15.78 16.32
CA VAL A 180 0.56 16.01 16.04
C VAL A 180 0.38 16.14 14.54
N THR A 181 -0.30 15.17 13.91
CA THR A 181 -0.51 15.11 12.45
C THR A 181 -1.88 15.62 12.01
N SER A 182 -2.86 15.65 12.92
CA SER A 182 -4.20 16.16 12.65
C SER A 182 -4.77 16.81 13.91
N VAL A 183 -5.52 17.89 13.74
CA VAL A 183 -6.24 18.58 14.84
C VAL A 183 -7.67 18.74 14.39
N GLU A 184 -8.60 18.19 15.17
CA GLU A 184 -10.04 18.42 15.03
C GLU A 184 -10.54 19.30 16.17
N TRP A 185 -11.45 20.20 15.84
CA TRP A 185 -12.14 21.01 16.84
C TRP A 185 -13.55 20.47 17.07
N SER A 186 -13.94 20.36 18.34
CA SER A 186 -15.30 19.96 18.73
C SER A 186 -15.82 20.91 19.79
N GLU A 187 -17.08 21.35 19.64
CA GLU A 187 -17.76 22.16 20.68
C GLU A 187 -18.10 21.36 21.94
N TYR A 188 -17.94 20.03 21.92
CA TYR A 188 -18.42 19.13 22.96
C TYR A 188 -17.30 18.44 23.76
N VAL A 189 -16.04 18.84 23.57
CA VAL A 189 -14.87 18.27 24.28
C VAL A 189 -14.11 19.36 24.98
#